data_30554c2c13ea54c53eba7f0c06a953da
#
_entry.id   30554c2c13ea54c53eba7f0c06a953da
#
_cell.length_a   1.000
_cell.length_b   1.000
_cell.length_c   1.000
_cell.angle_alpha   90.00
_cell.angle_beta   90.00
_cell.angle_gamma   90.00
#
_symmetry.space_group_name_H-M   'P 1'
#
loop_
_entity.id
_entity.type
_entity.pdbx_description
1 polymer ?
#
loop_
_entity_poly.entity_id
_entity_poly.type
_entity_poly.pdbx_seq_one_letter_code
_entity_poly.pdbx_strand_id
1 'polypeptide(L)'
;MASAHTDTETCAPDPDDPRKPDSPTDLTGSSRLYVLRKTAREFTQDQCMDLAAALTYYAVMSLFPALLVVVSLLGVFGRGRSTTEAVLGIADDLLPAQVVDTLREPIGQLVQSPTAGLALVVGVAGALWSASGYVGAFGRAMNRIYEINEGRPVWKLRPVQLLLTLAGLVTVAAAAVMLAISGPVATAVGDALGVGEALVTAWTIARWPVILALVILAVAVLYYVTPNVKQPRFRWISVGAAVAILAWMIASVLFGVYVANFSSYNKTYGTLGGVIVFLLWLWITNLALLFGAELDAELERARQLQAGIPAEEDIRLPLKDTRVVDKNAAAEDKDVERGRALRQSGGRSD
;
A
#
# COMPACT_ATOMS: atom_id res chain seq x y z
N MET A 1 -18.80 -8.81 -27.10
CA MET A 1 -18.48 -7.75 -26.12
C MET A 1 -17.01 -7.35 -26.09
N ALA A 2 -16.06 -8.16 -26.61
CA ALA A 2 -14.61 -7.80 -26.61
C ALA A 2 -14.22 -6.65 -27.56
N SER A 3 -14.96 -6.38 -28.63
CA SER A 3 -14.62 -5.33 -29.60
C SER A 3 -14.90 -3.89 -29.12
N ALA A 4 -15.73 -3.72 -28.09
CA ALA A 4 -16.07 -2.38 -27.56
C ALA A 4 -14.99 -1.81 -26.63
N HIS A 5 -14.15 -2.66 -26.03
CA HIS A 5 -13.08 -2.20 -25.14
C HIS A 5 -11.87 -1.61 -25.87
N THR A 6 -11.55 -2.10 -27.06
CA THR A 6 -10.39 -1.61 -27.84
C THR A 6 -10.58 -0.20 -28.41
N ASP A 7 -11.81 0.17 -28.75
CA ASP A 7 -12.09 1.50 -29.31
C ASP A 7 -12.14 2.62 -28.25
N THR A 8 -12.35 2.29 -26.98
CA THR A 8 -12.39 3.24 -25.87
C THR A 8 -11.01 3.66 -25.38
N GLU A 9 -9.99 2.80 -25.52
CA GLU A 9 -8.62 3.06 -25.05
C GLU A 9 -7.85 4.07 -25.94
N THR A 10 -8.15 4.15 -27.22
CA THR A 10 -7.49 5.07 -28.17
C THR A 10 -7.95 6.51 -28.08
N CYS A 11 -9.05 6.79 -27.36
CA CYS A 11 -9.64 8.12 -27.19
C CYS A 11 -9.77 8.58 -25.73
N ALA A 12 -9.03 7.98 -24.79
CA ALA A 12 -9.05 8.46 -23.41
C ALA A 12 -8.48 9.90 -23.34
N PRO A 13 -9.19 10.85 -22.71
CA PRO A 13 -8.75 12.24 -22.61
C PRO A 13 -7.47 12.34 -21.76
N ASP A 14 -6.70 13.41 -21.98
CA ASP A 14 -5.52 13.68 -21.16
C ASP A 14 -5.92 13.70 -19.66
N PRO A 15 -5.15 13.07 -18.77
CA PRO A 15 -5.40 13.14 -17.34
C PRO A 15 -5.55 14.56 -16.81
N ASP A 16 -4.79 15.51 -17.37
CA ASP A 16 -4.81 16.94 -17.04
C ASP A 16 -5.51 17.78 -18.13
N ASP A 17 -6.54 17.24 -18.80
CA ASP A 17 -7.34 17.97 -19.78
C ASP A 17 -7.84 19.30 -19.16
N PRO A 18 -7.59 20.45 -19.84
CA PRO A 18 -7.90 21.79 -19.29
C PRO A 18 -9.39 22.05 -19.02
N ARG A 19 -10.28 21.20 -19.52
CA ARG A 19 -11.71 21.24 -19.19
C ARG A 19 -12.03 20.72 -17.80
N LYS A 20 -11.14 19.87 -17.24
CA LYS A 20 -11.33 19.29 -15.91
C LYS A 20 -11.03 20.32 -14.82
N PRO A 21 -11.76 20.31 -13.70
CA PRO A 21 -11.43 21.12 -12.53
C PRO A 21 -9.98 20.98 -12.09
N ASP A 22 -9.34 22.08 -11.74
CA ASP A 22 -7.92 22.11 -11.35
C ASP A 22 -7.69 21.75 -9.87
N SER A 23 -8.71 21.89 -9.04
CA SER A 23 -8.62 21.66 -7.58
C SER A 23 -9.85 20.90 -7.06
N PRO A 24 -9.72 20.08 -6.01
CA PRO A 24 -10.86 19.45 -5.32
C PRO A 24 -11.91 20.47 -4.83
N THR A 25 -11.48 21.70 -4.55
CA THR A 25 -12.38 22.80 -4.15
C THR A 25 -13.27 23.29 -5.29
N ASP A 26 -12.89 23.07 -6.54
CA ASP A 26 -13.62 23.52 -7.74
C ASP A 26 -14.74 22.54 -8.13
N LEU A 27 -14.83 21.40 -7.45
CA LEU A 27 -15.96 20.48 -7.58
C LEU A 27 -17.22 21.11 -6.98
N THR A 28 -18.33 21.03 -7.72
CA THR A 28 -19.63 21.51 -7.25
C THR A 28 -20.15 20.69 -6.06
N GLY A 29 -21.10 21.25 -5.31
CA GLY A 29 -21.71 20.51 -4.17
C GLY A 29 -22.39 19.22 -4.60
N SER A 30 -23.03 19.20 -5.77
CA SER A 30 -23.63 18.01 -6.36
C SER A 30 -22.57 16.95 -6.72
N SER A 31 -21.45 17.38 -7.31
CA SER A 31 -20.32 16.48 -7.63
C SER A 31 -19.73 15.86 -6.37
N ARG A 32 -19.54 16.63 -5.30
CA ARG A 32 -19.01 16.10 -4.01
C ARG A 32 -19.96 15.08 -3.39
N LEU A 33 -21.27 15.33 -3.41
CA LEU A 33 -22.26 14.37 -2.89
C LEU A 33 -22.29 13.10 -3.75
N TYR A 34 -22.16 13.25 -5.08
CA TYR A 34 -22.03 12.12 -6.00
C TYR A 34 -20.81 11.26 -5.65
N VAL A 35 -19.62 11.88 -5.48
CA VAL A 35 -18.40 11.18 -5.08
C VAL A 35 -18.62 10.35 -3.83
N LEU A 36 -19.12 10.96 -2.75
CA LEU A 36 -19.32 10.23 -1.47
C LEU A 36 -20.25 9.02 -1.60
N ARG A 37 -21.36 9.19 -2.33
CA ARG A 37 -22.32 8.08 -2.55
C ARG A 37 -21.74 7.00 -3.45
N LYS A 38 -21.05 7.40 -4.51
CA LYS A 38 -20.45 6.49 -5.47
C LYS A 38 -19.30 5.71 -4.83
N THR A 39 -18.40 6.37 -4.08
CA THR A 39 -17.33 5.71 -3.31
C THR A 39 -17.89 4.63 -2.38
N ALA A 40 -18.95 4.92 -1.61
CA ALA A 40 -19.54 3.94 -0.70
C ALA A 40 -20.15 2.73 -1.44
N ARG A 41 -20.71 2.96 -2.64
CA ARG A 41 -21.29 1.91 -3.46
C ARG A 41 -20.19 1.06 -4.14
N GLU A 42 -19.23 1.69 -4.79
CA GLU A 42 -18.14 1.00 -5.49
C GLU A 42 -17.25 0.24 -4.51
N PHE A 43 -16.99 0.78 -3.33
CA PHE A 43 -16.28 0.07 -2.27
C PHE A 43 -16.88 -1.33 -1.98
N THR A 44 -18.21 -1.44 -2.09
CA THR A 44 -18.89 -2.72 -1.91
C THR A 44 -18.91 -3.54 -3.19
N GLN A 45 -19.12 -2.92 -4.37
CA GLN A 45 -19.15 -3.58 -5.67
C GLN A 45 -17.80 -4.15 -6.06
N ASP A 46 -16.72 -3.43 -5.77
CA ASP A 46 -15.33 -3.87 -5.99
C ASP A 46 -14.85 -4.89 -4.96
N GLN A 47 -15.73 -5.26 -4.02
CA GLN A 47 -15.40 -6.25 -2.99
C GLN A 47 -14.15 -5.84 -2.19
N CYS A 48 -14.06 -4.55 -1.83
CA CYS A 48 -12.91 -4.04 -1.09
C CYS A 48 -12.68 -4.74 0.26
N MET A 49 -13.72 -5.35 0.85
CA MET A 49 -13.58 -6.18 2.04
C MET A 49 -12.75 -7.44 1.78
N ASP A 50 -12.96 -8.10 0.64
CA ASP A 50 -12.22 -9.30 0.23
C ASP A 50 -10.81 -8.94 -0.24
N LEU A 51 -10.68 -7.82 -0.96
CA LEU A 51 -9.36 -7.27 -1.32
C LEU A 51 -8.54 -6.92 -0.08
N ALA A 52 -9.14 -6.33 0.95
CA ALA A 52 -8.48 -6.05 2.22
C ALA A 52 -8.05 -7.33 2.94
N ALA A 53 -8.85 -8.39 2.90
CA ALA A 53 -8.48 -9.69 3.46
C ALA A 53 -7.30 -10.32 2.69
N ALA A 54 -7.31 -10.26 1.37
CA ALA A 54 -6.19 -10.70 0.55
C ALA A 54 -4.91 -9.89 0.84
N LEU A 55 -5.02 -8.56 0.96
CA LEU A 55 -3.91 -7.69 1.33
C LEU A 55 -3.39 -8.01 2.73
N THR A 56 -4.26 -8.34 3.68
CA THR A 56 -3.86 -8.77 5.03
C THR A 56 -3.03 -10.05 4.98
N TYR A 57 -3.43 -11.03 4.18
CA TYR A 57 -2.63 -12.23 3.95
C TYR A 57 -1.23 -11.89 3.42
N TYR A 58 -1.14 -11.07 2.38
CA TYR A 58 0.15 -10.65 1.82
C TYR A 58 0.97 -9.80 2.80
N ALA A 59 0.34 -8.96 3.63
CA ALA A 59 1.02 -8.21 4.68
C ALA A 59 1.66 -9.12 5.72
N VAL A 60 0.94 -10.14 6.19
CA VAL A 60 1.47 -11.13 7.14
C VAL A 60 2.63 -11.93 6.52
N MET A 61 2.49 -12.38 5.27
CA MET A 61 3.58 -13.09 4.57
C MET A 61 4.81 -12.22 4.34
N SER A 62 4.60 -10.90 4.18
CA SER A 62 5.68 -9.92 3.99
C SER A 62 6.36 -9.49 5.30
N LEU A 63 5.73 -9.72 6.46
CA LEU A 63 6.17 -9.16 7.74
C LEU A 63 7.58 -9.63 8.11
N PHE A 64 7.84 -10.94 8.07
CA PHE A 64 9.16 -11.49 8.38
C PHE A 64 10.26 -11.01 7.43
N PRO A 65 10.08 -11.13 6.09
CA PRO A 65 11.03 -10.59 5.14
C PRO A 65 11.24 -9.07 5.29
N ALA A 66 10.18 -8.31 5.51
CA ALA A 66 10.26 -6.87 5.68
C ALA A 66 11.07 -6.46 6.90
N LEU A 67 10.85 -7.13 8.04
CA LEU A 67 11.64 -6.92 9.26
C LEU A 67 13.13 -7.17 9.05
N LEU A 68 13.49 -8.27 8.36
CA LEU A 68 14.89 -8.55 8.02
C LEU A 68 15.53 -7.43 7.20
N VAL A 69 14.82 -6.88 6.23
CA VAL A 69 15.32 -5.76 5.42
C VAL A 69 15.45 -4.49 6.25
N VAL A 70 14.44 -4.15 7.08
CA VAL A 70 14.50 -2.98 7.97
C VAL A 70 15.68 -3.06 8.93
N VAL A 71 15.86 -4.21 9.60
CA VAL A 71 16.99 -4.42 10.51
C VAL A 71 18.33 -4.33 9.77
N SER A 72 18.42 -4.89 8.56
CA SER A 72 19.63 -4.82 7.73
C SER A 72 19.96 -3.37 7.32
N LEU A 73 18.95 -2.59 6.94
CA LEU A 73 19.11 -1.16 6.62
C LEU A 73 19.60 -0.38 7.85
N LEU A 74 19.00 -0.59 9.01
CA LEU A 74 19.39 0.06 10.25
C LEU A 74 20.79 -0.37 10.70
N GLY A 75 21.17 -1.64 10.48
CA GLY A 75 22.49 -2.18 10.79
C GLY A 75 23.62 -1.57 9.95
N VAL A 76 23.32 -1.11 8.72
CA VAL A 76 24.28 -0.40 7.87
C VAL A 76 24.61 1.00 8.42
N PHE A 77 23.64 1.66 9.04
CA PHE A 77 23.78 3.03 9.58
C PHE A 77 24.18 3.08 11.06
N GLY A 78 24.10 1.96 11.80
CA GLY A 78 24.34 1.88 13.25
C GLY A 78 25.47 0.92 13.63
N ARG A 79 25.99 1.06 14.85
CA ARG A 79 26.94 0.09 15.43
C ARG A 79 26.16 -1.16 15.88
N GLY A 80 25.93 -2.08 14.97
CA GLY A 80 25.35 -3.44 15.00
C GLY A 80 24.45 -3.85 16.17
N ARG A 81 24.97 -4.04 17.37
CA ARG A 81 24.20 -4.61 18.48
C ARG A 81 23.17 -3.66 19.10
N SER A 82 23.51 -2.41 19.36
CA SER A 82 22.61 -1.47 20.02
C SER A 82 21.42 -1.07 19.13
N THR A 83 21.62 -1.02 17.82
CA THR A 83 20.56 -0.73 16.86
C THR A 83 19.60 -1.92 16.73
N THR A 84 20.13 -3.14 16.73
CA THR A 84 19.31 -4.36 16.69
C THR A 84 18.45 -4.50 17.94
N GLU A 85 19.01 -4.23 19.13
CA GLU A 85 18.27 -4.26 20.40
C GLU A 85 17.18 -3.17 20.47
N ALA A 86 17.45 -1.98 19.93
CA ALA A 86 16.46 -0.89 19.86
C ALA A 86 15.29 -1.26 18.91
N VAL A 87 15.57 -1.87 17.76
CA VAL A 87 14.53 -2.31 16.82
C VAL A 87 13.72 -3.48 17.36
N LEU A 88 14.37 -4.45 17.99
CA LEU A 88 13.67 -5.54 18.66
C LEU A 88 12.82 -5.04 19.83
N GLY A 89 13.29 -4.02 20.58
CA GLY A 89 12.51 -3.36 21.61
C GLY A 89 11.24 -2.69 21.05
N ILE A 90 11.34 -1.98 19.93
CA ILE A 90 10.16 -1.41 19.25
C ILE A 90 9.24 -2.53 18.72
N ALA A 91 9.82 -3.61 18.22
CA ALA A 91 9.04 -4.75 17.75
C ALA A 91 8.32 -5.47 18.92
N ASP A 92 8.96 -5.59 20.08
CA ASP A 92 8.36 -6.13 21.31
C ASP A 92 7.13 -5.32 21.76
N ASP A 93 7.12 -4.00 21.51
CA ASP A 93 5.99 -3.12 21.83
C ASP A 93 4.84 -3.19 20.81
N LEU A 94 5.14 -3.56 19.57
CA LEU A 94 4.19 -3.49 18.44
C LEU A 94 3.67 -4.87 17.98
N LEU A 95 4.42 -5.94 18.23
CA LEU A 95 4.15 -7.28 17.73
C LEU A 95 3.94 -8.28 18.87
N PRO A 96 3.19 -9.36 18.65
CA PRO A 96 3.11 -10.46 19.62
C PRO A 96 4.50 -11.04 19.92
N ALA A 97 4.79 -11.31 21.21
CA ALA A 97 6.11 -11.78 21.67
C ALA A 97 6.64 -12.99 20.89
N GLN A 98 5.76 -13.92 20.48
CA GLN A 98 6.13 -15.11 19.69
C GLN A 98 6.69 -14.74 18.30
N VAL A 99 6.21 -13.65 17.70
CA VAL A 99 6.73 -13.15 16.42
C VAL A 99 8.13 -12.60 16.63
N VAL A 100 8.33 -11.80 17.66
CA VAL A 100 9.63 -11.22 18.00
C VAL A 100 10.65 -12.27 18.39
N ASP A 101 10.28 -13.26 19.19
CA ASP A 101 11.15 -14.38 19.58
C ASP A 101 11.59 -15.21 18.36
N THR A 102 10.68 -15.44 17.41
CA THR A 102 11.01 -16.14 16.15
C THR A 102 12.00 -15.34 15.28
N LEU A 103 12.03 -14.02 15.42
CA LEU A 103 12.90 -13.13 14.67
C LEU A 103 14.27 -12.92 15.33
N ARG A 104 14.38 -13.06 16.67
CA ARG A 104 15.62 -12.80 17.41
C ARG A 104 16.79 -13.64 16.93
N GLU A 105 16.57 -14.92 16.70
CA GLU A 105 17.63 -15.85 16.31
C GLU A 105 18.12 -15.62 14.87
N PRO A 106 17.26 -15.51 13.83
CA PRO A 106 17.68 -15.14 12.48
C PRO A 106 18.39 -13.78 12.41
N ILE A 107 17.90 -12.79 13.15
CA ILE A 107 18.53 -11.46 13.21
C ILE A 107 19.90 -11.53 13.88
N GLY A 108 20.01 -12.25 14.99
CA GLY A 108 21.28 -12.44 15.71
C GLY A 108 22.34 -13.15 14.87
N GLN A 109 21.95 -14.15 14.10
CA GLN A 109 22.82 -14.88 13.19
C GLN A 109 23.29 -14.00 12.03
N LEU A 110 22.42 -13.17 11.47
CA LEU A 110 22.75 -12.20 10.40
C LEU A 110 23.78 -11.17 10.86
N VAL A 111 23.68 -10.68 12.10
CA VAL A 111 24.60 -9.66 12.64
C VAL A 111 25.97 -10.24 13.02
N GLN A 112 26.06 -11.52 13.38
CA GLN A 112 27.29 -12.13 13.92
C GLN A 112 28.10 -12.94 12.91
N SER A 113 27.61 -13.17 11.68
CA SER A 113 28.28 -14.03 10.70
C SER A 113 29.42 -13.34 9.96
N PRO A 114 30.67 -13.84 10.03
CA PRO A 114 31.83 -13.25 9.33
C PRO A 114 31.81 -13.46 7.80
N THR A 115 31.04 -14.44 7.31
CA THR A 115 30.88 -14.74 5.87
C THR A 115 29.69 -14.03 5.24
N ALA A 116 29.17 -13.02 5.93
CA ALA A 116 27.87 -12.43 5.75
C ALA A 116 27.66 -11.64 4.44
N GLY A 117 28.68 -11.22 3.73
CA GLY A 117 28.51 -10.27 2.62
C GLY A 117 27.57 -10.79 1.52
N LEU A 118 27.89 -11.92 0.91
CA LEU A 118 27.09 -12.47 -0.20
C LEU A 118 25.79 -13.08 0.30
N ALA A 119 25.83 -13.84 1.39
CA ALA A 119 24.64 -14.46 2.00
C ALA A 119 23.65 -13.40 2.50
N LEU A 120 24.14 -12.30 3.06
CA LEU A 120 23.33 -11.16 3.46
C LEU A 120 22.65 -10.50 2.25
N VAL A 121 23.41 -10.23 1.18
CA VAL A 121 22.86 -9.62 -0.05
C VAL A 121 21.79 -10.52 -0.67
N VAL A 122 22.04 -11.82 -0.78
CA VAL A 122 21.07 -12.78 -1.33
C VAL A 122 19.85 -12.89 -0.41
N GLY A 123 20.06 -12.95 0.91
CA GLY A 123 18.98 -12.98 1.90
C GLY A 123 18.10 -11.73 1.86
N VAL A 124 18.72 -10.56 1.84
CA VAL A 124 17.98 -9.28 1.73
C VAL A 124 17.27 -9.15 0.39
N ALA A 125 17.89 -9.56 -0.71
CA ALA A 125 17.25 -9.56 -2.03
C ALA A 125 16.03 -10.51 -2.06
N GLY A 126 16.16 -11.72 -1.51
CA GLY A 126 15.07 -12.67 -1.38
C GLY A 126 13.94 -12.17 -0.47
N ALA A 127 14.29 -11.53 0.65
CA ALA A 127 13.36 -10.91 1.56
C ALA A 127 12.60 -9.74 0.88
N LEU A 128 13.32 -8.88 0.16
CA LEU A 128 12.72 -7.78 -0.59
C LEU A 128 11.78 -8.28 -1.69
N TRP A 129 12.20 -9.36 -2.39
CA TRP A 129 11.34 -10.01 -3.38
C TRP A 129 10.04 -10.55 -2.76
N SER A 130 10.12 -11.23 -1.64
CA SER A 130 8.96 -11.75 -0.90
C SER A 130 8.06 -10.61 -0.41
N ALA A 131 8.63 -9.58 0.23
CA ALA A 131 7.89 -8.41 0.71
C ALA A 131 7.19 -7.65 -0.43
N SER A 132 7.75 -7.64 -1.64
CA SER A 132 7.13 -7.02 -2.81
C SER A 132 5.79 -7.64 -3.23
N GLY A 133 5.47 -8.83 -2.70
CA GLY A 133 4.18 -9.49 -2.91
C GLY A 133 2.98 -8.65 -2.45
N TYR A 134 3.13 -7.93 -1.33
CA TYR A 134 2.11 -6.98 -0.86
C TYR A 134 1.87 -5.84 -1.85
N VAL A 135 2.93 -5.19 -2.33
CA VAL A 135 2.82 -4.10 -3.33
C VAL A 135 2.19 -4.62 -4.63
N GLY A 136 2.53 -5.85 -5.04
CA GLY A 136 1.91 -6.50 -6.19
C GLY A 136 0.41 -6.77 -6.00
N ALA A 137 0.00 -7.22 -4.81
CA ALA A 137 -1.41 -7.41 -4.47
C ALA A 137 -2.16 -6.08 -4.42
N PHE A 138 -1.54 -5.05 -3.84
CA PHE A 138 -2.10 -3.71 -3.80
C PHE A 138 -2.29 -3.13 -5.22
N GLY A 139 -1.32 -3.33 -6.12
CA GLY A 139 -1.44 -2.92 -7.53
C GLY A 139 -2.62 -3.59 -8.24
N ARG A 140 -2.89 -4.87 -7.95
CA ARG A 140 -4.08 -5.55 -8.49
C ARG A 140 -5.39 -4.98 -7.93
N ALA A 141 -5.43 -4.65 -6.64
CA ALA A 141 -6.57 -3.97 -6.03
C ALA A 141 -6.81 -2.59 -6.67
N MET A 142 -5.74 -1.81 -6.87
CA MET A 142 -5.83 -0.51 -7.54
C MET A 142 -6.34 -0.64 -8.98
N ASN A 143 -5.85 -1.63 -9.74
CA ASN A 143 -6.32 -1.87 -11.10
C ASN A 143 -7.83 -2.23 -11.12
N ARG A 144 -8.32 -2.94 -10.11
CA ARG A 144 -9.76 -3.23 -9.97
C ARG A 144 -10.58 -1.98 -9.68
N ILE A 145 -10.13 -1.13 -8.75
CA ILE A 145 -10.76 0.15 -8.38
C ILE A 145 -10.84 1.10 -9.59
N TYR A 146 -9.81 1.10 -10.44
CA TYR A 146 -9.81 1.89 -11.68
C TYR A 146 -10.46 1.16 -12.87
N GLU A 147 -11.06 -0.02 -12.66
CA GLU A 147 -11.79 -0.82 -13.67
C GLU A 147 -10.92 -1.18 -14.89
N ILE A 148 -9.61 -1.43 -14.67
CA ILE A 148 -8.64 -1.68 -15.73
C ILE A 148 -7.88 -2.98 -15.54
N ASN A 149 -7.31 -3.48 -16.64
CA ASN A 149 -6.43 -4.63 -16.64
C ASN A 149 -4.95 -4.23 -16.57
N GLU A 150 -4.12 -5.14 -16.02
CA GLU A 150 -2.67 -4.94 -15.99
C GLU A 150 -2.07 -5.14 -17.38
N GLY A 151 -1.50 -4.08 -17.93
CA GLY A 151 -0.90 -4.08 -19.27
C GLY A 151 0.62 -4.11 -19.27
N ARG A 152 1.25 -3.87 -18.12
CA ARG A 152 2.72 -3.83 -18.00
C ARG A 152 3.29 -5.24 -17.97
N PRO A 153 4.29 -5.58 -18.80
CA PRO A 153 4.97 -6.87 -18.73
C PRO A 153 5.76 -7.00 -17.41
N VAL A 154 5.98 -8.24 -16.98
CA VAL A 154 6.59 -8.58 -15.69
C VAL A 154 7.93 -7.87 -15.47
N TRP A 155 8.77 -7.73 -16.52
CA TRP A 155 10.09 -7.06 -16.43
C TRP A 155 10.00 -5.54 -16.19
N LYS A 156 8.85 -4.89 -16.46
CA LYS A 156 8.59 -3.50 -16.07
C LYS A 156 7.92 -3.41 -14.70
N LEU A 157 6.99 -4.32 -14.43
CA LEU A 157 6.18 -4.31 -13.22
C LEU A 157 7.01 -4.66 -11.98
N ARG A 158 7.84 -5.73 -12.05
CA ARG A 158 8.64 -6.22 -10.91
C ARG A 158 9.65 -5.20 -10.37
N PRO A 159 10.46 -4.52 -11.18
CA PRO A 159 11.36 -3.48 -10.67
C PRO A 159 10.64 -2.36 -9.95
N VAL A 160 9.47 -1.95 -10.46
CA VAL A 160 8.64 -0.91 -9.82
C VAL A 160 8.12 -1.39 -8.46
N GLN A 161 7.62 -2.63 -8.37
CA GLN A 161 7.17 -3.22 -7.12
C GLN A 161 8.29 -3.31 -6.08
N LEU A 162 9.50 -3.73 -6.49
CA LEU A 162 10.67 -3.82 -5.62
C LEU A 162 11.10 -2.43 -5.13
N LEU A 163 11.13 -1.43 -6.03
CA LEU A 163 11.48 -0.05 -5.68
C LEU A 163 10.48 0.55 -4.69
N LEU A 164 9.18 0.36 -4.92
CA LEU A 164 8.13 0.82 -4.00
C LEU A 164 8.22 0.12 -2.63
N THR A 165 8.51 -1.18 -2.63
CA THR A 165 8.72 -1.94 -1.40
C THR A 165 9.91 -1.39 -0.63
N LEU A 166 11.04 -1.18 -1.31
CA LEU A 166 12.23 -0.59 -0.68
C LEU A 166 11.94 0.81 -0.13
N ALA A 167 11.28 1.67 -0.91
CA ALA A 167 10.88 3.01 -0.45
C ALA A 167 9.97 2.96 0.78
N GLY A 168 8.99 2.04 0.79
CA GLY A 168 8.12 1.80 1.95
C GLY A 168 8.90 1.35 3.18
N LEU A 169 9.84 0.39 3.02
CA LEU A 169 10.69 -0.10 4.11
C LEU A 169 11.62 0.98 4.64
N VAL A 170 12.19 1.81 3.76
CA VAL A 170 13.00 2.97 4.16
C VAL A 170 12.15 3.98 4.95
N THR A 171 10.89 4.21 4.54
CA THR A 171 9.97 5.08 5.28
C THR A 171 9.67 4.51 6.67
N VAL A 172 9.41 3.21 6.77
CA VAL A 172 9.19 2.54 8.07
C VAL A 172 10.45 2.62 8.95
N ALA A 173 11.64 2.34 8.38
CA ALA A 173 12.90 2.46 9.10
C ALA A 173 13.15 3.90 9.58
N ALA A 174 12.90 4.91 8.75
CA ALA A 174 13.04 6.31 9.13
C ALA A 174 12.06 6.69 10.25
N ALA A 175 10.81 6.26 10.16
CA ALA A 175 9.83 6.47 11.23
C ALA A 175 10.25 5.79 12.54
N ALA A 176 10.76 4.56 12.48
CA ALA A 176 11.27 3.83 13.64
C ALA A 176 12.46 4.57 14.30
N VAL A 177 13.41 5.08 13.51
CA VAL A 177 14.53 5.90 14.02
C VAL A 177 14.02 7.18 14.68
N MET A 178 13.08 7.90 14.05
CA MET A 178 12.49 9.11 14.63
C MET A 178 11.75 8.85 15.95
N LEU A 179 11.10 7.69 16.07
CA LEU A 179 10.46 7.27 17.32
C LEU A 179 11.48 6.85 18.37
N ALA A 180 12.55 6.15 18.00
CA ALA A 180 13.63 5.73 18.89
C ALA A 180 14.40 6.94 19.47
N ILE A 181 14.62 8.01 18.68
CA ILE A 181 15.23 9.26 19.14
C ILE A 181 14.18 10.07 19.90
N SER A 182 13.81 9.59 21.09
CA SER A 182 12.79 10.22 21.95
C SER A 182 13.22 10.22 23.42
N GLY A 183 12.65 11.13 24.23
CA GLY A 183 12.90 11.20 25.67
C GLY A 183 14.39 11.29 26.02
N PRO A 184 14.91 10.40 26.89
CA PRO A 184 16.32 10.43 27.32
C PRO A 184 17.34 10.30 26.19
N VAL A 185 17.00 9.60 25.09
CA VAL A 185 17.87 9.48 23.91
C VAL A 185 17.97 10.80 23.18
N ALA A 186 16.85 11.52 23.03
CA ALA A 186 16.86 12.85 22.41
C ALA A 186 17.67 13.86 23.21
N THR A 187 17.60 13.85 24.55
CA THR A 187 18.43 14.69 25.41
C THR A 187 19.91 14.33 25.30
N ALA A 188 20.27 13.06 25.40
CA ALA A 188 21.65 12.60 25.28
C ALA A 188 22.28 12.94 23.90
N VAL A 189 21.51 12.81 22.81
CA VAL A 189 21.95 13.23 21.47
C VAL A 189 22.06 14.75 21.39
N GLY A 190 21.10 15.48 21.96
CA GLY A 190 21.13 16.93 22.05
C GLY A 190 22.37 17.46 22.76
N ASP A 191 22.69 16.90 23.93
CA ASP A 191 23.88 17.24 24.72
C ASP A 191 25.18 16.93 23.96
N ALA A 192 25.25 15.76 23.30
CA ALA A 192 26.40 15.33 22.50
C ALA A 192 26.64 16.26 21.28
N LEU A 193 25.58 16.82 20.72
CA LEU A 193 25.64 17.74 19.57
C LEU A 193 25.72 19.21 20.00
N GLY A 194 25.65 19.50 21.31
CA GLY A 194 25.65 20.87 21.84
C GLY A 194 24.39 21.67 21.48
N VAL A 195 23.28 21.00 21.22
CA VAL A 195 21.97 21.63 20.92
C VAL A 195 21.21 21.89 22.20
N GLY A 196 20.71 23.12 22.35
CA GLY A 196 19.97 23.52 23.55
C GLY A 196 18.65 22.78 23.72
N GLU A 197 18.14 22.74 24.95
CA GLU A 197 16.90 22.07 25.37
C GLU A 197 15.68 22.45 24.49
N ALA A 198 15.64 23.71 24.02
CA ALA A 198 14.59 24.17 23.10
C ALA A 198 14.53 23.38 21.78
N LEU A 199 15.67 22.99 21.22
CA LEU A 199 15.72 22.17 19.99
C LEU A 199 15.30 20.72 20.23
N VAL A 200 15.64 20.16 21.39
CA VAL A 200 15.18 18.82 21.81
C VAL A 200 13.65 18.81 21.97
N THR A 201 13.10 19.86 22.57
CA THR A 201 11.64 20.02 22.71
C THR A 201 10.97 20.19 21.33
N ALA A 202 11.52 21.03 20.47
CA ALA A 202 11.03 21.21 19.10
C ALA A 202 11.05 19.89 18.31
N TRP A 203 12.12 19.09 18.41
CA TRP A 203 12.19 17.76 17.82
C TRP A 203 11.09 16.83 18.32
N THR A 204 10.87 16.81 19.64
CA THR A 204 9.87 15.93 20.27
C THR A 204 8.45 16.20 19.74
N ILE A 205 8.15 17.45 19.40
CA ILE A 205 6.86 17.85 18.80
C ILE A 205 6.88 17.62 17.28
N ALA A 206 7.93 18.08 16.60
CA ALA A 206 8.02 18.08 15.12
C ALA A 206 8.05 16.68 14.52
N ARG A 207 8.60 15.69 15.22
CA ARG A 207 8.65 14.30 14.69
C ARG A 207 7.27 13.73 14.33
N TRP A 208 6.21 14.05 15.05
CA TRP A 208 4.87 13.52 14.80
C TRP A 208 4.28 13.99 13.47
N PRO A 209 4.22 15.31 13.17
CA PRO A 209 3.78 15.77 11.87
C PRO A 209 4.71 15.32 10.72
N VAL A 210 6.03 15.18 10.99
CA VAL A 210 6.96 14.66 9.97
C VAL A 210 6.67 13.19 9.64
N ILE A 211 6.49 12.33 10.65
CA ILE A 211 6.12 10.93 10.44
C ILE A 211 4.79 10.84 9.68
N LEU A 212 3.78 11.62 10.10
CA LEU A 212 2.48 11.66 9.44
C LEU A 212 2.61 12.06 7.97
N ALA A 213 3.39 13.11 7.68
CA ALA A 213 3.63 13.56 6.31
C ALA A 213 4.36 12.50 5.47
N LEU A 214 5.35 11.80 6.04
CA LEU A 214 6.05 10.69 5.37
C LEU A 214 5.11 9.53 5.05
N VAL A 215 4.22 9.16 5.97
CA VAL A 215 3.25 8.09 5.74
C VAL A 215 2.24 8.49 4.67
N ILE A 216 1.70 9.72 4.71
CA ILE A 216 0.79 10.23 3.67
C ILE A 216 1.50 10.22 2.31
N LEU A 217 2.76 10.67 2.24
CA LEU A 217 3.55 10.68 1.03
C LEU A 217 3.76 9.26 0.49
N ALA A 218 4.11 8.30 1.35
CA ALA A 218 4.30 6.90 0.96
C ALA A 218 3.01 6.29 0.39
N VAL A 219 1.86 6.54 1.03
CA VAL A 219 0.55 6.09 0.54
C VAL A 219 0.19 6.77 -0.78
N ALA A 220 0.42 8.08 -0.91
CA ALA A 220 0.18 8.82 -2.14
C ALA A 220 1.04 8.30 -3.31
N VAL A 221 2.32 8.00 -3.06
CA VAL A 221 3.22 7.37 -4.06
C VAL A 221 2.73 5.97 -4.43
N LEU A 222 2.27 5.18 -3.45
CA LEU A 222 1.70 3.87 -3.68
C LEU A 222 0.47 3.97 -4.60
N TYR A 223 -0.46 4.87 -4.33
CA TYR A 223 -1.65 5.09 -5.16
C TYR A 223 -1.29 5.57 -6.57
N TYR A 224 -0.29 6.43 -6.71
CA TYR A 224 0.13 6.97 -8.00
C TYR A 224 0.81 5.95 -8.90
N VAL A 225 1.68 5.13 -8.32
CA VAL A 225 2.59 4.27 -9.11
C VAL A 225 1.99 2.91 -9.40
N THR A 226 1.19 2.35 -8.47
CA THR A 226 0.74 0.96 -8.58
C THR A 226 -0.26 0.68 -9.70
N PRO A 227 -1.31 1.49 -9.99
CA PRO A 227 -2.25 1.19 -11.06
C PRO A 227 -1.65 1.43 -12.45
N ASN A 228 -2.18 0.70 -13.46
CA ASN A 228 -1.74 0.79 -14.84
C ASN A 228 -2.37 1.98 -15.60
N VAL A 229 -2.82 3.03 -14.92
CA VAL A 229 -3.35 4.25 -15.55
C VAL A 229 -2.40 5.43 -15.41
N LYS A 230 -2.39 6.30 -16.41
CA LYS A 230 -1.79 7.63 -16.31
C LYS A 230 -2.73 8.50 -15.49
N GLN A 231 -2.33 8.79 -14.27
CA GLN A 231 -3.14 9.57 -13.33
C GLN A 231 -2.90 11.07 -13.52
N PRO A 232 -3.85 11.91 -13.08
CA PRO A 232 -3.70 13.35 -13.06
C PRO A 232 -2.57 13.78 -12.12
N ARG A 233 -2.31 15.10 -12.04
CA ARG A 233 -1.25 15.66 -11.19
C ARG A 233 -1.32 15.12 -9.76
N PHE A 234 -0.16 14.87 -9.20
CA PHE A 234 0.05 14.26 -7.87
C PHE A 234 -0.79 14.90 -6.73
N ARG A 235 -1.09 16.21 -6.80
CA ARG A 235 -1.90 16.92 -5.79
C ARG A 235 -3.32 16.36 -5.60
N TRP A 236 -3.89 15.71 -6.61
CA TRP A 236 -5.22 15.11 -6.52
C TRP A 236 -5.17 13.78 -5.75
N ILE A 237 -4.12 13.02 -5.95
CA ILE A 237 -3.90 11.72 -5.30
C ILE A 237 -3.63 11.87 -3.80
N SER A 238 -3.06 13.01 -3.39
CA SER A 238 -2.82 13.27 -1.97
C SER A 238 -4.10 13.41 -1.12
N VAL A 239 -5.26 13.70 -1.74
CA VAL A 239 -6.55 13.82 -1.03
C VAL A 239 -7.00 12.45 -0.51
N GLY A 240 -7.05 11.43 -1.36
CA GLY A 240 -7.41 10.08 -0.94
C GLY A 240 -6.42 9.50 0.06
N ALA A 241 -5.11 9.72 -0.12
CA ALA A 241 -4.10 9.31 0.84
C ALA A 241 -4.30 9.98 2.22
N ALA A 242 -4.59 11.28 2.25
CA ALA A 242 -4.86 12.00 3.50
C ALA A 242 -6.13 11.48 4.18
N VAL A 243 -7.19 11.24 3.41
CA VAL A 243 -8.46 10.68 3.92
C VAL A 243 -8.25 9.24 4.41
N ALA A 244 -7.48 8.41 3.68
CA ALA A 244 -7.13 7.07 4.12
C ALA A 244 -6.44 7.06 5.48
N ILE A 245 -5.45 7.93 5.66
CA ILE A 245 -4.71 8.03 6.93
C ILE A 245 -5.60 8.57 8.05
N LEU A 246 -6.45 9.56 7.76
CA LEU A 246 -7.42 10.05 8.74
C LEU A 246 -8.42 8.95 9.15
N ALA A 247 -8.97 8.23 8.19
CA ALA A 247 -9.86 7.10 8.43
C ALA A 247 -9.16 6.00 9.24
N TRP A 248 -7.91 5.69 8.90
CA TRP A 248 -7.08 4.75 9.63
C TRP A 248 -6.82 5.18 11.09
N MET A 249 -6.51 6.46 11.33
CA MET A 249 -6.32 6.98 12.69
C MET A 249 -7.60 6.85 13.52
N ILE A 250 -8.74 7.25 12.96
CA ILE A 250 -10.05 7.13 13.65
C ILE A 250 -10.36 5.65 13.93
N ALA A 251 -10.23 4.80 12.92
CA ALA A 251 -10.50 3.37 13.06
C ALA A 251 -9.56 2.71 14.08
N SER A 252 -8.27 3.10 14.12
CA SER A 252 -7.29 2.58 15.09
C SER A 252 -7.63 2.99 16.52
N VAL A 253 -8.07 4.24 16.75
CA VAL A 253 -8.53 4.69 18.07
C VAL A 253 -9.77 3.91 18.50
N LEU A 254 -10.78 3.81 17.64
CA LEU A 254 -12.00 3.06 17.95
C LEU A 254 -11.71 1.58 18.21
N PHE A 255 -10.82 1.00 17.42
CA PHE A 255 -10.38 -0.38 17.60
C PHE A 255 -9.61 -0.57 18.90
N GLY A 256 -8.73 0.37 19.27
CA GLY A 256 -8.04 0.36 20.56
C GLY A 256 -9.00 0.41 21.74
N VAL A 257 -10.02 1.26 21.68
CA VAL A 257 -11.09 1.31 22.70
C VAL A 257 -11.85 -0.01 22.75
N TYR A 258 -12.18 -0.58 21.59
CA TYR A 258 -12.83 -1.89 21.52
C TYR A 258 -12.00 -2.97 22.21
N VAL A 259 -10.72 -3.09 21.88
CA VAL A 259 -9.80 -4.09 22.46
C VAL A 259 -9.61 -3.88 23.96
N ALA A 260 -9.48 -2.64 24.42
CA ALA A 260 -9.33 -2.31 25.85
C ALA A 260 -10.54 -2.75 26.69
N ASN A 261 -11.74 -2.72 26.13
CA ASN A 261 -12.97 -3.17 26.80
C ASN A 261 -13.24 -4.68 26.67
N PHE A 262 -12.46 -5.39 25.86
CA PHE A 262 -12.63 -6.82 25.57
C PHE A 262 -11.67 -7.72 26.39
N SER A 263 -11.28 -7.29 27.59
CA SER A 263 -10.32 -7.99 28.47
C SER A 263 -10.71 -9.45 28.83
N SER A 264 -11.99 -9.83 28.68
CA SER A 264 -12.46 -11.20 28.88
C SER A 264 -12.05 -12.17 27.76
N TYR A 265 -11.66 -11.69 26.59
CA TYR A 265 -11.24 -12.50 25.43
C TYR A 265 -9.89 -13.21 25.69
N ASN A 266 -8.98 -12.53 26.41
CA ASN A 266 -7.68 -13.10 26.80
C ASN A 266 -7.82 -14.34 27.70
N LYS A 267 -8.89 -14.44 28.49
CA LYS A 267 -9.12 -15.61 29.37
C LYS A 267 -9.49 -16.87 28.61
N THR A 268 -10.11 -16.73 27.43
CA THR A 268 -10.60 -17.86 26.65
C THR A 268 -9.63 -18.29 25.55
N TYR A 269 -8.95 -17.34 24.91
CA TYR A 269 -8.12 -17.57 23.71
C TYR A 269 -6.61 -17.40 23.95
N GLY A 270 -6.19 -16.87 25.12
CA GLY A 270 -4.78 -16.70 25.45
C GLY A 270 -4.00 -15.95 24.34
N THR A 271 -2.86 -16.53 23.94
CA THR A 271 -1.99 -15.96 22.88
C THR A 271 -2.67 -15.85 21.50
N LEU A 272 -3.64 -16.72 21.19
CA LEU A 272 -4.40 -16.66 19.93
C LEU A 272 -5.24 -15.38 19.83
N GLY A 273 -5.70 -14.83 20.97
CA GLY A 273 -6.41 -13.56 21.01
C GLY A 273 -5.60 -12.42 20.44
N GLY A 274 -4.32 -12.32 20.78
CA GLY A 274 -3.40 -11.32 20.24
C GLY A 274 -3.22 -11.41 18.71
N VAL A 275 -3.09 -12.62 18.19
CA VAL A 275 -2.98 -12.85 16.74
C VAL A 275 -4.25 -12.42 16.02
N ILE A 276 -5.43 -12.76 16.56
CA ILE A 276 -6.72 -12.35 15.96
C ILE A 276 -6.85 -10.82 15.96
N VAL A 277 -6.54 -10.17 17.09
CA VAL A 277 -6.56 -8.69 17.20
C VAL A 277 -5.62 -8.06 16.18
N PHE A 278 -4.40 -8.59 16.03
CA PHE A 278 -3.43 -8.09 15.05
C PHE A 278 -3.92 -8.25 13.59
N LEU A 279 -4.45 -9.41 13.23
CA LEU A 279 -5.01 -9.65 11.90
C LEU A 279 -6.19 -8.72 11.59
N LEU A 280 -7.06 -8.51 12.57
CA LEU A 280 -8.20 -7.61 12.43
C LEU A 280 -7.74 -6.16 12.27
N TRP A 281 -6.71 -5.73 13.01
CA TRP A 281 -6.12 -4.41 12.85
C TRP A 281 -5.48 -4.21 11.46
N LEU A 282 -4.77 -5.21 10.93
CA LEU A 282 -4.23 -5.18 9.58
C LEU A 282 -5.35 -5.11 8.53
N TRP A 283 -6.43 -5.86 8.72
CA TRP A 283 -7.58 -5.82 7.82
C TRP A 283 -8.24 -4.44 7.81
N ILE A 284 -8.47 -3.84 8.97
CA ILE A 284 -8.99 -2.47 9.11
C ILE A 284 -8.05 -1.45 8.44
N THR A 285 -6.74 -1.62 8.59
CA THR A 285 -5.72 -0.79 7.94
C THR A 285 -5.85 -0.86 6.41
N ASN A 286 -5.97 -2.07 5.86
CA ASN A 286 -6.15 -2.25 4.42
C ASN A 286 -7.50 -1.72 3.92
N LEU A 287 -8.58 -1.83 4.72
CA LEU A 287 -9.85 -1.20 4.40
C LEU A 287 -9.74 0.32 4.29
N ALA A 288 -9.05 0.96 5.22
CA ALA A 288 -8.83 2.42 5.18
C ALA A 288 -8.02 2.84 3.94
N LEU A 289 -6.99 2.07 3.58
CA LEU A 289 -6.21 2.31 2.36
C LEU A 289 -7.06 2.15 1.10
N LEU A 290 -7.84 1.08 0.99
CA LEU A 290 -8.70 0.88 -0.18
C LEU A 290 -9.83 1.93 -0.26
N PHE A 291 -10.38 2.36 0.88
CA PHE A 291 -11.36 3.44 0.91
C PHE A 291 -10.81 4.76 0.37
N GLY A 292 -9.56 5.11 0.73
CA GLY A 292 -8.90 6.29 0.18
C GLY A 292 -8.61 6.16 -1.33
N ALA A 293 -8.27 4.96 -1.80
CA ALA A 293 -8.04 4.68 -3.22
C ALA A 293 -9.35 4.82 -4.04
N GLU A 294 -10.46 4.27 -3.51
CA GLU A 294 -11.78 4.46 -4.10
C GLU A 294 -12.19 5.93 -4.17
N LEU A 295 -11.94 6.66 -3.10
CA LEU A 295 -12.23 8.09 -3.08
C LEU A 295 -11.45 8.84 -4.18
N ASP A 296 -10.16 8.52 -4.39
CA ASP A 296 -9.35 9.13 -5.45
C ASP A 296 -9.87 8.78 -6.85
N ALA A 297 -10.29 7.53 -7.06
CA ALA A 297 -10.88 7.08 -8.32
C ALA A 297 -12.19 7.83 -8.62
N GLU A 298 -13.07 7.93 -7.63
CA GLU A 298 -14.36 8.62 -7.79
C GLU A 298 -14.24 10.15 -7.86
N LEU A 299 -13.21 10.73 -7.24
CA LEU A 299 -12.85 12.14 -7.47
C LEU A 299 -12.46 12.39 -8.93
N GLU A 300 -11.66 11.50 -9.53
CA GLU A 300 -11.31 11.62 -10.95
C GLU A 300 -12.52 11.42 -11.85
N ARG A 301 -13.39 10.45 -11.55
CA ARG A 301 -14.67 10.29 -12.27
C ARG A 301 -15.50 11.56 -12.23
N ALA A 302 -15.66 12.17 -11.07
CA ALA A 302 -16.43 13.41 -10.92
C ALA A 302 -15.81 14.59 -11.67
N ARG A 303 -14.47 14.67 -11.72
CA ARG A 303 -13.75 15.67 -12.55
C ARG A 303 -14.08 15.51 -14.03
N GLN A 304 -14.09 14.27 -14.52
CA GLN A 304 -14.42 13.95 -15.90
C GLN A 304 -15.85 14.32 -16.22
N LEU A 305 -16.80 13.91 -15.39
CA LEU A 305 -18.22 14.23 -15.55
C LEU A 305 -18.47 15.75 -15.55
N GLN A 306 -17.83 16.50 -14.64
CA GLN A 306 -17.96 17.95 -14.57
C GLN A 306 -17.36 18.65 -15.80
N ALA A 307 -16.39 18.03 -16.46
CA ALA A 307 -15.80 18.48 -17.72
C ALA A 307 -16.62 18.09 -18.97
N GLY A 308 -17.76 17.39 -18.78
CA GLY A 308 -18.57 16.87 -19.88
C GLY A 308 -17.98 15.64 -20.57
N ILE A 309 -17.04 14.93 -19.91
CA ILE A 309 -16.47 13.68 -20.40
C ILE A 309 -17.37 12.55 -19.93
N PRO A 310 -17.82 11.62 -20.82
CA PRO A 310 -18.73 10.53 -20.46
C PRO A 310 -17.97 9.46 -19.64
N ALA A 311 -18.02 9.60 -18.31
CA ALA A 311 -17.41 8.71 -17.34
C ALA A 311 -18.46 8.08 -16.38
N GLU A 312 -19.71 7.99 -16.84
CA GLU A 312 -20.83 7.44 -16.06
C GLU A 312 -20.63 5.96 -15.77
N GLU A 313 -20.12 5.21 -16.75
CA GLU A 313 -19.90 3.76 -16.67
C GLU A 313 -18.47 3.45 -16.23
N ASP A 314 -17.47 3.97 -16.94
CA ASP A 314 -16.04 3.70 -16.72
C ASP A 314 -15.23 4.99 -16.57
N ILE A 315 -14.18 4.97 -15.76
CA ILE A 315 -13.21 6.05 -15.63
C ILE A 315 -12.35 6.10 -16.91
N ARG A 316 -12.35 7.24 -17.61
CA ARG A 316 -11.64 7.42 -18.88
C ARG A 316 -10.22 7.93 -18.65
N LEU A 317 -9.28 7.02 -18.34
CA LEU A 317 -7.86 7.35 -18.20
C LEU A 317 -7.02 6.51 -19.17
N PRO A 318 -5.98 7.10 -19.80
CA PRO A 318 -5.09 6.37 -20.68
C PRO A 318 -4.22 5.40 -19.86
N LEU A 319 -4.01 4.19 -20.39
CA LEU A 319 -3.15 3.19 -19.75
C LEU A 319 -1.67 3.59 -19.82
N LYS A 320 -0.88 3.16 -18.83
CA LYS A 320 0.58 3.29 -18.85
C LYS A 320 1.22 2.35 -19.88
N ASP A 321 0.65 1.16 -20.03
CA ASP A 321 1.14 0.12 -20.97
C ASP A 321 -0.03 -0.82 -21.33
N THR A 322 -0.16 -1.20 -22.61
CA THR A 322 -1.24 -2.05 -23.12
C THR A 322 -0.77 -3.44 -23.55
N ARG A 323 0.54 -3.68 -23.64
CA ARG A 323 1.12 -4.88 -24.26
C ARG A 323 0.60 -6.20 -23.73
N VAL A 324 0.32 -6.31 -22.45
CA VAL A 324 -0.22 -7.56 -21.87
C VAL A 324 -1.72 -7.62 -22.10
N VAL A 325 -2.42 -6.48 -22.08
CA VAL A 325 -3.86 -6.41 -22.42
C VAL A 325 -4.07 -6.85 -23.86
N ASP A 326 -3.34 -6.26 -24.82
CA ASP A 326 -3.43 -6.59 -26.26
C ASP A 326 -3.13 -8.06 -26.52
N LYS A 327 -2.08 -8.59 -25.87
CA LYS A 327 -1.71 -10.01 -25.98
C LYS A 327 -2.81 -10.93 -25.45
N ASN A 328 -3.41 -10.58 -24.31
CA ASN A 328 -4.47 -11.37 -23.70
C ASN A 328 -5.75 -11.31 -24.54
N ALA A 329 -6.11 -10.14 -25.08
CA ALA A 329 -7.25 -9.99 -25.99
C ALA A 329 -7.08 -10.86 -27.24
N ALA A 330 -5.90 -10.82 -27.86
CA ALA A 330 -5.63 -11.67 -29.04
C ALA A 330 -5.63 -13.17 -28.72
N ALA A 331 -5.32 -13.58 -27.49
CA ALA A 331 -5.43 -14.97 -27.04
C ALA A 331 -6.89 -15.36 -26.81
N GLU A 332 -7.66 -14.51 -26.18
CA GLU A 332 -9.10 -14.69 -25.93
C GLU A 332 -9.89 -14.83 -27.24
N ASP A 333 -9.61 -13.99 -28.24
CA ASP A 333 -10.23 -14.09 -29.56
C ASP A 333 -10.02 -15.47 -30.20
N LYS A 334 -8.79 -16.00 -30.13
CA LYS A 334 -8.47 -17.35 -30.62
C LYS A 334 -9.22 -18.43 -29.85
N ASP A 335 -9.35 -18.28 -28.52
CA ASP A 335 -10.08 -19.27 -27.71
C ASP A 335 -11.59 -19.20 -27.97
N VAL A 336 -12.13 -18.00 -28.20
CA VAL A 336 -13.53 -17.83 -28.66
C VAL A 336 -13.76 -18.49 -30.03
N GLU A 337 -12.84 -18.32 -31.00
CA GLU A 337 -12.93 -18.97 -32.30
C GLU A 337 -12.88 -20.51 -32.17
N ARG A 338 -11.95 -21.05 -31.38
CA ARG A 338 -11.88 -22.47 -31.05
C ARG A 338 -13.15 -22.97 -30.37
N GLY A 339 -13.68 -22.25 -29.42
CA GLY A 339 -14.93 -22.55 -28.75
C GLY A 339 -16.13 -22.59 -29.70
N ARG A 340 -16.17 -21.67 -30.68
CA ARG A 340 -17.21 -21.67 -31.73
C ARG A 340 -17.09 -22.92 -32.64
N ALA A 341 -15.87 -23.28 -33.06
CA ALA A 341 -15.62 -24.48 -33.86
C ALA A 341 -16.03 -25.75 -33.11
N LEU A 342 -15.65 -25.89 -31.82
CA LEU A 342 -16.07 -27.03 -30.99
C LEU A 342 -17.60 -27.13 -30.87
N ARG A 343 -18.28 -25.99 -30.67
CA ARG A 343 -19.76 -25.97 -30.62
C ARG A 343 -20.38 -26.40 -31.95
N GLN A 344 -19.84 -25.93 -33.07
CA GLN A 344 -20.37 -26.26 -34.42
C GLN A 344 -20.13 -27.72 -34.80
N SER A 345 -19.00 -28.29 -34.39
CA SER A 345 -18.67 -29.71 -34.66
C SER A 345 -19.28 -30.68 -33.65
N GLY A 346 -19.98 -30.20 -32.62
CA GLY A 346 -20.50 -31.05 -31.53
C GLY A 346 -19.40 -31.77 -30.76
N GLY A 347 -18.24 -31.09 -30.61
CA GLY A 347 -17.07 -31.63 -29.93
C GLY A 347 -16.20 -32.56 -30.76
N ARG A 348 -16.49 -32.71 -32.06
CA ARG A 348 -15.69 -33.46 -33.01
C ARG A 348 -14.72 -32.51 -33.69
N SER A 349 -13.61 -32.19 -33.08
CA SER A 349 -12.48 -31.56 -33.73
C SER A 349 -11.44 -32.62 -34.01
N ASP A 350 -11.04 -32.74 -35.26
CA ASP A 350 -9.84 -33.51 -35.69
C ASP A 350 -8.57 -32.83 -35.17
#